data_0635a6c145a6ee41f48a220b15f73f0d
#
_entry.id   0635a6c145a6ee41f48a220b15f73f0d
#
_cell.length_a   1.000
_cell.length_b   1.000
_cell.length_c   1.000
_cell.angle_alpha   90.00
_cell.angle_beta   90.00
_cell.angle_gamma   90.00
#
_symmetry.space_group_name_H-M   'P 1'
#
loop_
_entity.id
_entity.type
_entity.pdbx_description
1 polymer ?
#
loop_
_entity_poly.entity_id
_entity_poly.type
_entity_poly.pdbx_seq_one_letter_code
_entity_poly.pdbx_strand_id
1 'polypeptide(L)'
;MLKARGDRGCCDRCAGAAGMADAARVARRRLFKDAVFGLTSGLTPEPGPLGRDGDWPEGAGPGPGGPGFRDPGQLTRAVSGLVLDVSPHVLVIGDPDGPGQEQRFTLTAEATTWRGGKTEPTGLHQGDQAVLRLHPSQRDVVDRIWANIGRVTGTIVELGHDFMIVDEGATRRRQTVRIPDRAVGRIQVRFPTLQPGYLIDVIGLRHENYLEGLIPATSQPAYPADRLPEPPLISGHVPDAISGSATWHEPATGEPPGVLGVYYPALDPESGCVEDTIAGHPRGYARMPYLAIGSALLVRNDCNSASCVLPVTGCAAVARLFNDRCVTCGTSPRGRVADLTQASFIALGGELDKGCFNATISIGR
;
A
#
# COMPACT_ATOMS: atom_id res chain seq x y z
N MET A 1 20.91 48.26 40.03
CA MET A 1 20.69 49.09 38.82
C MET A 1 21.66 48.69 37.76
N LEU A 2 21.22 47.95 36.76
CA LEU A 2 21.85 47.85 35.41
C LEU A 2 20.83 47.18 34.50
N LYS A 3 20.30 47.97 33.57
CA LYS A 3 19.37 47.61 32.51
C LYS A 3 20.12 46.84 31.44
N ALA A 4 19.66 45.62 31.09
CA ALA A 4 20.02 44.96 29.84
C ALA A 4 18.97 45.32 28.80
N ARG A 5 19.42 45.93 27.70
CA ARG A 5 18.64 46.24 26.49
C ARG A 5 18.47 44.93 25.67
N GLY A 6 17.25 44.67 25.27
CA GLY A 6 16.94 43.62 24.34
C GLY A 6 17.33 43.98 22.90
N ASP A 7 17.87 43.01 22.21
CA ASP A 7 18.00 43.00 20.80
C ASP A 7 16.88 42.14 20.20
N ARG A 8 15.89 42.79 19.56
CA ARG A 8 14.86 42.19 18.72
C ARG A 8 15.15 42.60 17.31
N GLY A 9 15.53 41.66 16.48
CA GLY A 9 15.60 41.93 15.06
C GLY A 9 16.42 40.95 14.27
N CYS A 10 15.90 39.72 14.08
CA CYS A 10 16.30 38.89 12.95
C CYS A 10 15.46 37.60 12.89
N CYS A 11 14.19 37.63 12.45
CA CYS A 11 13.44 36.43 12.13
C CYS A 11 12.26 36.60 11.17
N ASP A 12 11.90 37.83 10.73
CA ASP A 12 10.68 37.99 9.90
C ASP A 12 10.87 37.66 8.40
N ARG A 13 12.11 37.50 7.92
CA ARG A 13 12.34 37.11 6.51
C ARG A 13 12.40 35.59 6.27
N CYS A 14 12.67 34.80 7.28
CA CYS A 14 12.71 33.33 7.13
C CYS A 14 11.32 32.67 7.18
N ALA A 15 10.37 33.27 7.89
CA ALA A 15 9.00 32.72 7.99
C ALA A 15 8.22 32.83 6.68
N GLY A 16 8.48 33.87 5.85
CA GLY A 16 7.80 34.06 4.57
C GLY A 16 8.21 33.04 3.50
N ALA A 17 9.47 32.64 3.46
CA ALA A 17 9.98 31.70 2.47
C ALA A 17 9.51 30.25 2.73
N ALA A 18 9.41 29.84 3.99
CA ALA A 18 8.90 28.52 4.36
C ALA A 18 7.40 28.38 4.03
N GLY A 19 6.60 29.41 4.28
CA GLY A 19 5.17 29.41 3.97
C GLY A 19 4.85 29.34 2.46
N MET A 20 5.65 30.01 1.62
CA MET A 20 5.49 29.94 0.16
C MET A 20 5.92 28.60 -0.44
N ALA A 21 6.94 27.97 0.11
CA ALA A 21 7.36 26.63 -0.30
C ALA A 21 6.29 25.58 0.05
N ASP A 22 5.64 25.69 1.19
CA ASP A 22 4.56 24.80 1.62
C ASP A 22 3.29 24.98 0.79
N ALA A 23 2.91 26.21 0.44
CA ALA A 23 1.77 26.49 -0.43
C ALA A 23 1.98 25.94 -1.84
N ALA A 24 3.18 26.09 -2.42
CA ALA A 24 3.54 25.53 -3.71
C ALA A 24 3.55 23.99 -3.68
N ARG A 25 3.98 23.39 -2.56
CA ARG A 25 4.00 21.94 -2.34
C ARG A 25 2.57 21.36 -2.26
N VAL A 26 1.67 22.03 -1.54
CA VAL A 26 0.25 21.67 -1.45
C VAL A 26 -0.45 21.83 -2.81
N ALA A 27 -0.17 22.87 -3.56
CA ALA A 27 -0.73 23.09 -4.88
C ALA A 27 -0.27 22.01 -5.89
N ARG A 28 1.02 21.64 -5.88
CA ARG A 28 1.53 20.53 -6.71
C ARG A 28 0.90 19.18 -6.34
N ARG A 29 0.67 18.91 -5.05
CA ARG A 29 -0.04 17.70 -4.60
C ARG A 29 -1.47 17.68 -5.08
N ARG A 30 -2.20 18.80 -5.08
CA ARG A 30 -3.56 18.89 -5.62
C ARG A 30 -3.58 18.65 -7.12
N LEU A 31 -2.73 19.34 -7.89
CA LEU A 31 -2.61 19.14 -9.33
C LEU A 31 -2.26 17.69 -9.70
N PHE A 32 -1.40 17.05 -8.93
CA PHE A 32 -1.04 15.66 -9.16
C PHE A 32 -2.20 14.70 -8.79
N LYS A 33 -2.86 14.91 -7.65
CA LYS A 33 -4.09 14.18 -7.31
C LYS A 33 -5.12 14.29 -8.44
N ASP A 34 -5.39 15.50 -8.89
CA ASP A 34 -6.38 15.74 -9.95
C ASP A 34 -5.96 15.08 -11.27
N ALA A 35 -4.67 15.05 -11.61
CA ALA A 35 -4.16 14.40 -12.81
C ALA A 35 -4.20 12.86 -12.73
N VAL A 36 -3.89 12.27 -11.58
CA VAL A 36 -3.88 10.81 -11.39
C VAL A 36 -5.29 10.28 -11.12
N PHE A 37 -6.10 11.02 -10.38
CA PHE A 37 -7.45 10.60 -9.98
C PHE A 37 -8.54 11.05 -10.97
N GLY A 38 -8.31 12.08 -11.76
CA GLY A 38 -9.23 12.53 -12.82
C GLY A 38 -9.33 11.54 -14.00
N LEU A 39 -8.37 10.65 -14.16
CA LEU A 39 -8.38 9.62 -15.22
C LEU A 39 -9.30 8.43 -14.91
N THR A 40 -9.86 8.34 -13.69
CA THR A 40 -10.71 7.22 -13.27
C THR A 40 -12.21 7.53 -13.29
N SER A 41 -12.61 8.78 -13.40
CA SER A 41 -14.01 9.17 -13.53
C SER A 41 -14.43 9.29 -14.99
N GLY A 42 -14.89 8.20 -15.57
CA GLY A 42 -15.87 7.98 -16.66
C GLY A 42 -15.97 8.90 -17.87
N LEU A 43 -15.07 9.84 -18.06
CA LEU A 43 -14.94 10.63 -19.28
C LEU A 43 -13.72 10.14 -20.04
N THR A 44 -13.93 9.35 -21.08
CA THR A 44 -12.93 9.11 -22.11
C THR A 44 -12.56 10.48 -22.70
N PRO A 45 -11.36 11.03 -22.44
CA PRO A 45 -10.87 12.11 -23.29
C PRO A 45 -10.67 11.49 -24.67
N GLU A 46 -11.24 12.10 -25.69
CA GLU A 46 -10.79 11.82 -27.06
C GLU A 46 -9.27 11.96 -27.07
N PRO A 47 -8.55 11.05 -27.73
CA PRO A 47 -7.12 11.17 -27.84
C PRO A 47 -6.82 12.41 -28.67
N GLY A 48 -6.52 13.51 -28.00
CA GLY A 48 -5.85 14.63 -28.62
C GLY A 48 -4.53 14.11 -29.21
N PRO A 49 -4.02 14.67 -30.32
CA PRO A 49 -2.80 14.22 -30.94
C PRO A 49 -1.64 14.44 -29.98
N LEU A 50 -1.30 13.42 -29.20
CA LEU A 50 0.02 13.32 -28.59
C LEU A 50 1.02 13.22 -29.73
N GLY A 51 1.87 14.25 -29.85
CA GLY A 51 2.92 14.31 -30.84
C GLY A 51 3.65 12.97 -30.89
N ARG A 52 3.63 12.36 -32.04
CA ARG A 52 4.63 11.37 -32.45
C ARG A 52 5.96 12.09 -32.35
N ASP A 53 6.93 11.45 -31.79
CA ASP A 53 8.35 11.83 -31.65
C ASP A 53 8.77 12.15 -30.20
N GLY A 54 8.68 11.15 -29.35
CA GLY A 54 9.54 11.01 -28.20
C GLY A 54 10.45 9.82 -28.46
N ASP A 55 11.62 10.09 -29.03
CA ASP A 55 12.72 9.12 -29.21
C ASP A 55 13.08 8.53 -27.83
N TRP A 56 12.59 7.31 -27.57
CA TRP A 56 13.15 6.46 -26.56
C TRP A 56 14.44 5.88 -27.12
N PRO A 57 15.58 5.94 -26.40
CA PRO A 57 16.80 5.31 -26.86
C PRO A 57 16.52 3.80 -27.04
N GLU A 58 16.64 3.34 -28.28
CA GLU A 58 16.62 1.91 -28.61
C GLU A 58 17.73 1.23 -27.81
N GLY A 59 17.35 0.35 -26.88
CA GLY A 59 18.28 -0.58 -26.26
C GLY A 59 18.25 -0.74 -24.74
N ALA A 60 17.37 -0.09 -23.97
CA ALA A 60 17.40 -0.16 -22.50
C ALA A 60 16.03 -0.46 -21.85
N GLY A 61 15.45 -1.60 -22.14
CA GLY A 61 14.30 -2.13 -21.42
C GLY A 61 13.78 -3.39 -22.12
N PRO A 62 13.16 -4.34 -21.41
CA PRO A 62 12.37 -5.34 -22.07
C PRO A 62 11.24 -4.59 -22.79
N GLY A 63 11.30 -4.58 -24.13
CA GLY A 63 10.26 -3.98 -24.96
C GLY A 63 8.89 -4.57 -24.62
N PRO A 64 7.77 -3.92 -25.00
CA PRO A 64 6.43 -4.47 -24.83
C PRO A 64 6.35 -5.78 -25.63
N GLY A 65 6.42 -6.91 -24.91
CA GLY A 65 6.48 -8.27 -25.48
C GLY A 65 7.47 -9.21 -24.82
N GLY A 66 8.25 -8.76 -23.81
CA GLY A 66 9.05 -9.66 -22.99
C GLY A 66 8.16 -10.62 -22.18
N PRO A 67 8.60 -11.87 -21.92
CA PRO A 67 7.83 -12.82 -21.14
C PRO A 67 7.55 -12.22 -19.74
N GLY A 68 6.27 -12.05 -19.41
CA GLY A 68 5.79 -11.54 -18.12
C GLY A 68 5.23 -10.11 -18.12
N PHE A 69 5.44 -9.29 -19.16
CA PHE A 69 4.80 -7.99 -19.27
C PHE A 69 3.32 -8.18 -19.67
N ARG A 70 2.42 -7.75 -18.80
CA ARG A 70 0.98 -7.69 -19.11
C ARG A 70 0.62 -6.25 -19.46
N ASP A 71 -0.06 -6.08 -20.59
CA ASP A 71 -0.71 -4.82 -20.93
C ASP A 71 -1.61 -4.40 -19.74
N PRO A 72 -1.60 -3.13 -19.31
CA PRO A 72 -2.51 -2.61 -18.29
C PRO A 72 -3.98 -2.98 -18.55
N GLY A 73 -4.40 -3.12 -19.79
CA GLY A 73 -5.73 -3.60 -20.19
C GLY A 73 -6.00 -5.08 -19.87
N GLN A 74 -4.98 -5.88 -19.62
CA GLN A 74 -5.06 -7.31 -19.29
C GLN A 74 -4.87 -7.60 -17.80
N LEU A 75 -4.63 -6.57 -16.99
CA LEU A 75 -4.49 -6.74 -15.56
C LEU A 75 -5.83 -7.10 -14.91
N THR A 76 -5.76 -7.95 -13.92
CA THR A 76 -6.91 -8.26 -13.05
C THR A 76 -7.40 -6.98 -12.39
N ARG A 77 -8.69 -6.69 -12.52
CA ARG A 77 -9.27 -5.46 -11.97
C ARG A 77 -9.80 -5.70 -10.57
N ALA A 78 -9.64 -4.68 -9.74
CA ALA A 78 -10.30 -4.59 -8.44
C ALA A 78 -11.41 -3.54 -8.48
N VAL A 79 -12.52 -3.84 -7.83
CA VAL A 79 -13.63 -2.91 -7.60
C VAL A 79 -13.98 -2.96 -6.12
N SER A 80 -14.28 -1.82 -5.53
CA SER A 80 -14.69 -1.75 -4.12
C SER A 80 -16.05 -1.05 -4.00
N GLY A 81 -16.84 -1.46 -3.01
CA GLY A 81 -18.15 -0.87 -2.76
C GLY A 81 -18.83 -1.47 -1.53
N LEU A 82 -19.98 -0.94 -1.17
CA LEU A 82 -20.83 -1.49 -0.11
C LEU A 82 -21.74 -2.56 -0.70
N VAL A 83 -21.83 -3.71 -0.03
CA VAL A 83 -22.79 -4.76 -0.39
C VAL A 83 -24.22 -4.23 -0.17
N LEU A 84 -25.00 -4.16 -1.24
CA LEU A 84 -26.41 -3.79 -1.21
C LEU A 84 -27.30 -5.03 -1.20
N ASP A 85 -26.96 -6.02 -2.01
CA ASP A 85 -27.68 -7.28 -2.09
C ASP A 85 -26.74 -8.41 -2.54
N VAL A 86 -27.02 -9.63 -2.12
CA VAL A 86 -26.25 -10.81 -2.49
C VAL A 86 -27.12 -12.04 -2.63
N SER A 87 -26.88 -12.78 -3.69
CA SER A 87 -27.45 -14.10 -3.97
C SER A 87 -26.33 -15.08 -4.33
N PRO A 88 -26.59 -16.37 -4.47
CA PRO A 88 -25.56 -17.32 -4.88
C PRO A 88 -24.85 -17.01 -6.20
N HIS A 89 -25.49 -16.24 -7.09
CA HIS A 89 -25.00 -15.98 -8.43
C HIS A 89 -24.80 -14.50 -8.76
N VAL A 90 -25.30 -13.60 -7.93
CA VAL A 90 -25.27 -12.15 -8.19
C VAL A 90 -24.92 -11.41 -6.92
N LEU A 91 -24.02 -10.45 -7.06
CA LEU A 91 -23.65 -9.47 -6.04
C LEU A 91 -23.96 -8.07 -6.56
N VAL A 92 -24.64 -7.28 -5.75
CA VAL A 92 -24.92 -5.86 -6.02
C VAL A 92 -24.13 -5.03 -5.03
N ILE A 93 -23.31 -4.12 -5.53
CA ILE A 93 -22.59 -3.15 -4.70
C ILE A 93 -22.97 -1.72 -5.06
N GLY A 94 -22.88 -0.84 -4.07
CA GLY A 94 -23.07 0.61 -4.22
C GLY A 94 -21.79 1.38 -3.91
N ASP A 95 -21.78 2.65 -4.28
CA ASP A 95 -20.71 3.57 -3.95
C ASP A 95 -20.69 3.83 -2.44
N PRO A 96 -19.56 3.68 -1.74
CA PRO A 96 -19.46 3.96 -0.31
C PRO A 96 -19.64 5.45 0.03
N ASP A 97 -19.37 6.36 -0.90
CA ASP A 97 -19.31 7.80 -0.67
C ASP A 97 -20.62 8.55 -1.09
N GLY A 98 -21.66 7.84 -1.56
CA GLY A 98 -22.90 8.50 -1.93
C GLY A 98 -23.92 7.63 -2.66
N PRO A 99 -25.08 8.19 -3.08
CA PRO A 99 -26.08 7.51 -3.89
C PRO A 99 -25.58 7.34 -5.33
N GLY A 100 -24.48 6.58 -5.47
CA GLY A 100 -23.87 6.24 -6.74
C GLY A 100 -24.66 5.20 -7.52
N GLN A 101 -24.14 4.86 -8.69
CA GLN A 101 -24.73 3.80 -9.50
C GLN A 101 -24.52 2.45 -8.83
N GLU A 102 -25.62 1.70 -8.67
CA GLU A 102 -25.54 0.29 -8.32
C GLU A 102 -24.81 -0.47 -9.42
N GLN A 103 -23.84 -1.30 -9.02
CA GLN A 103 -23.13 -2.18 -9.93
C GLN A 103 -23.50 -3.62 -9.61
N ARG A 104 -23.83 -4.38 -10.64
CA ARG A 104 -24.22 -5.79 -10.55
C ARG A 104 -23.13 -6.65 -11.14
N PHE A 105 -22.76 -7.67 -10.41
CA PHE A 105 -21.72 -8.64 -10.80
C PHE A 105 -22.25 -10.06 -10.74
N THR A 106 -21.89 -10.85 -11.72
CA THR A 106 -22.11 -12.29 -11.72
C THR A 106 -21.02 -12.98 -10.93
N LEU A 107 -21.39 -13.91 -10.07
CA LEU A 107 -20.45 -14.74 -9.33
C LEU A 107 -20.18 -16.04 -10.09
N THR A 108 -18.90 -16.41 -10.28
CA THR A 108 -18.57 -17.73 -10.80
C THR A 108 -18.95 -18.83 -9.80
N ALA A 109 -19.14 -20.05 -10.26
CA ALA A 109 -19.39 -21.19 -9.36
C ALA A 109 -18.23 -21.44 -8.40
N GLU A 110 -17.02 -21.01 -8.76
CA GLU A 110 -15.79 -21.13 -7.97
C GLU A 110 -15.46 -19.85 -7.20
N ALA A 111 -16.34 -18.84 -7.26
CA ALA A 111 -16.13 -17.59 -6.54
C ALA A 111 -15.90 -17.87 -5.04
N THR A 112 -14.81 -17.30 -4.54
CA THR A 112 -14.44 -17.50 -3.15
C THR A 112 -14.60 -16.20 -2.38
N THR A 113 -15.14 -16.30 -1.17
CA THR A 113 -15.37 -15.17 -0.28
C THR A 113 -14.53 -15.31 0.98
N TRP A 114 -13.95 -14.19 1.41
CA TRP A 114 -13.30 -14.06 2.70
C TRP A 114 -14.00 -12.98 3.54
N ARG A 115 -14.41 -13.35 4.75
CA ARG A 115 -14.98 -12.46 5.78
C ARG A 115 -14.46 -12.89 7.14
N GLY A 116 -13.20 -12.53 7.43
CA GLY A 116 -12.49 -13.03 8.62
C GLY A 116 -12.07 -14.50 8.53
N GLY A 117 -12.40 -15.16 7.44
CA GLY A 117 -12.15 -16.55 7.09
C GLY A 117 -12.85 -16.87 5.77
N LYS A 118 -12.61 -18.09 5.24
CA LYS A 118 -13.31 -18.53 4.03
C LYS A 118 -14.79 -18.72 4.34
N THR A 119 -15.65 -18.16 3.49
CA THR A 119 -17.12 -18.31 3.56
C THR A 119 -17.71 -18.37 2.16
N GLU A 120 -19.01 -18.71 2.06
CA GLU A 120 -19.76 -18.63 0.83
C GLU A 120 -20.20 -17.15 0.56
N PRO A 121 -20.48 -16.77 -0.70
CA PRO A 121 -20.95 -15.42 -1.03
C PRO A 121 -22.21 -15.02 -0.23
N THR A 122 -23.12 -15.94 0.01
CA THR A 122 -24.34 -15.73 0.82
C THR A 122 -24.07 -15.44 2.30
N GLY A 123 -22.83 -15.59 2.76
CA GLY A 123 -22.38 -15.16 4.10
C GLY A 123 -22.02 -13.68 4.20
N LEU A 124 -22.14 -12.91 3.12
CA LEU A 124 -22.03 -11.46 3.13
C LEU A 124 -23.29 -10.82 3.71
N HIS A 125 -23.13 -9.67 4.32
CA HIS A 125 -24.24 -8.90 4.85
C HIS A 125 -24.37 -7.57 4.08
N GLN A 126 -25.58 -7.07 3.98
CA GLN A 126 -25.82 -5.72 3.51
C GLN A 126 -25.05 -4.71 4.38
N GLY A 127 -24.35 -3.78 3.73
CA GLY A 127 -23.49 -2.81 4.40
C GLY A 127 -22.04 -3.29 4.62
N ASP A 128 -21.71 -4.55 4.32
CA ASP A 128 -20.30 -4.98 4.31
C ASP A 128 -19.53 -4.20 3.23
N GLN A 129 -18.35 -3.69 3.56
CA GLN A 129 -17.45 -3.11 2.57
C GLN A 129 -16.73 -4.24 1.83
N ALA A 130 -16.95 -4.34 0.54
CA ALA A 130 -16.38 -5.40 -0.29
C ALA A 130 -15.29 -4.89 -1.22
N VAL A 131 -14.22 -5.68 -1.35
CA VAL A 131 -13.24 -5.56 -2.43
C VAL A 131 -13.39 -6.78 -3.32
N LEU A 132 -13.63 -6.56 -4.59
CA LEU A 132 -13.91 -7.58 -5.59
C LEU A 132 -12.74 -7.73 -6.53
N ARG A 133 -12.37 -8.96 -6.86
CA ARG A 133 -11.48 -9.26 -7.97
C ARG A 133 -12.32 -9.71 -9.15
N LEU A 134 -12.20 -8.99 -10.25
CA LEU A 134 -12.91 -9.31 -11.47
C LEU A 134 -12.14 -10.36 -12.28
N HIS A 135 -12.90 -11.19 -12.98
CA HIS A 135 -12.32 -12.14 -13.92
C HIS A 135 -11.54 -11.42 -15.03
N PRO A 136 -10.33 -11.87 -15.41
CA PRO A 136 -9.47 -11.12 -16.34
C PRO A 136 -10.11 -10.84 -17.70
N SER A 137 -10.97 -11.73 -18.21
CA SER A 137 -11.61 -11.61 -19.53
C SER A 137 -13.07 -11.14 -19.47
N GLN A 138 -13.68 -11.01 -18.28
CA GLN A 138 -15.10 -10.67 -18.12
C GLN A 138 -15.23 -9.61 -17.02
N ARG A 139 -15.65 -8.40 -17.42
CA ARG A 139 -15.64 -7.21 -16.54
C ARG A 139 -16.75 -7.19 -15.47
N ASP A 140 -17.76 -7.99 -15.65
CA ASP A 140 -18.94 -8.12 -14.79
C ASP A 140 -18.95 -9.44 -14.00
N VAL A 141 -17.89 -10.23 -14.09
CA VAL A 141 -17.74 -11.51 -13.39
C VAL A 141 -16.71 -11.40 -12.28
N VAL A 142 -17.08 -11.85 -11.08
CA VAL A 142 -16.25 -11.86 -9.88
C VAL A 142 -15.83 -13.28 -9.55
N ASP A 143 -14.55 -13.48 -9.28
CA ASP A 143 -13.97 -14.75 -8.85
C ASP A 143 -13.50 -14.73 -7.38
N ARG A 144 -13.32 -13.54 -6.79
CA ARG A 144 -12.88 -13.39 -5.39
C ARG A 144 -13.51 -12.17 -4.74
N ILE A 145 -13.94 -12.34 -3.49
CA ILE A 145 -14.52 -11.28 -2.66
C ILE A 145 -13.79 -11.24 -1.32
N TRP A 146 -13.42 -10.04 -0.87
CA TRP A 146 -12.96 -9.77 0.49
C TRP A 146 -13.91 -8.77 1.12
N ALA A 147 -14.61 -9.20 2.19
CA ALA A 147 -15.55 -8.36 2.91
C ALA A 147 -14.94 -7.87 4.22
N ASN A 148 -15.07 -6.56 4.46
CA ASN A 148 -14.56 -5.85 5.64
C ASN A 148 -13.08 -6.18 5.93
N ILE A 149 -12.30 -6.45 4.90
CA ILE A 149 -10.90 -6.74 5.08
C ILE A 149 -10.15 -5.47 5.44
N GLY A 150 -9.38 -5.54 6.53
CA GLY A 150 -8.50 -4.48 6.95
C GLY A 150 -7.11 -5.01 7.26
N ARG A 151 -6.14 -4.09 7.32
CA ARG A 151 -4.75 -4.36 7.68
C ARG A 151 -4.22 -3.26 8.55
N VAL A 152 -3.45 -3.62 9.55
CA VAL A 152 -2.68 -2.70 10.37
C VAL A 152 -1.23 -3.17 10.39
N THR A 153 -0.33 -2.26 10.05
CA THR A 153 1.12 -2.52 9.97
C THR A 153 1.88 -1.38 10.64
N GLY A 154 2.70 -1.67 11.64
CA GLY A 154 3.41 -0.62 12.35
C GLY A 154 4.09 -1.07 13.62
N THR A 155 4.40 -0.11 14.47
CA THR A 155 5.00 -0.33 15.80
C THR A 155 3.93 -0.32 16.86
N ILE A 156 3.93 -1.33 17.73
CA ILE A 156 3.06 -1.35 18.90
C ILE A 156 3.54 -0.26 19.85
N VAL A 157 2.68 0.70 20.20
CA VAL A 157 3.01 1.81 21.13
C VAL A 157 2.37 1.63 22.49
N GLU A 158 1.27 0.88 22.57
CA GLU A 158 0.57 0.58 23.80
C GLU A 158 -0.01 -0.83 23.76
N LEU A 159 -0.02 -1.52 24.87
CA LEU A 159 -0.64 -2.83 25.04
C LEU A 159 -1.60 -2.76 26.23
N GLY A 160 -2.90 -2.94 25.97
CA GLY A 160 -3.95 -3.10 26.96
C GLY A 160 -4.24 -4.56 27.25
N HIS A 161 -5.34 -4.82 27.96
CA HIS A 161 -5.76 -6.19 28.32
C HIS A 161 -6.22 -6.98 27.09
N ASP A 162 -7.02 -6.36 26.21
CA ASP A 162 -7.66 -6.98 25.03
C ASP A 162 -7.41 -6.21 23.73
N PHE A 163 -6.52 -5.19 23.77
CA PHE A 163 -6.20 -4.37 22.62
C PHE A 163 -4.73 -3.96 22.62
N MET A 164 -4.27 -3.54 21.46
CA MET A 164 -3.02 -2.80 21.28
C MET A 164 -3.25 -1.57 20.41
N ILE A 165 -2.47 -0.53 20.66
CA ILE A 165 -2.39 0.64 19.79
C ILE A 165 -1.16 0.49 18.93
N VAL A 166 -1.34 0.60 17.64
CA VAL A 166 -0.28 0.47 16.62
C VAL A 166 -0.09 1.82 15.92
N ASP A 167 1.14 2.27 15.85
CA ASP A 167 1.55 3.46 15.12
C ASP A 167 1.98 3.05 13.70
N GLU A 168 1.22 3.47 12.71
CA GLU A 168 1.48 3.20 11.29
C GLU A 168 2.40 4.25 10.62
N GLY A 169 3.00 5.12 11.42
CA GLY A 169 3.92 6.17 10.97
C GLY A 169 3.27 7.53 10.74
N ALA A 170 4.10 8.50 10.38
CA ALA A 170 3.75 9.92 10.35
C ALA A 170 2.59 10.30 9.40
N THR A 171 2.32 9.49 8.38
CA THR A 171 1.27 9.75 7.40
C THR A 171 -0.08 9.13 7.74
N ARG A 172 -0.14 8.33 8.80
CA ARG A 172 -1.31 7.58 9.23
C ARG A 172 -1.62 7.80 10.70
N ARG A 173 -2.87 7.56 11.07
CA ARG A 173 -3.29 7.64 12.47
C ARG A 173 -2.94 6.33 13.17
N ARG A 174 -2.76 6.42 14.50
CA ARG A 174 -2.69 5.23 15.35
C ARG A 174 -3.96 4.43 15.24
N GLN A 175 -3.82 3.12 15.15
CA GLN A 175 -4.91 2.17 14.99
C GLN A 175 -5.06 1.31 16.24
N THR A 176 -6.30 1.04 16.63
CA THR A 176 -6.61 0.05 17.65
C THR A 176 -6.71 -1.33 17.00
N VAL A 177 -5.97 -2.30 17.52
CA VAL A 177 -6.03 -3.70 17.10
C VAL A 177 -6.46 -4.55 18.28
N ARG A 178 -7.43 -5.43 18.09
CA ARG A 178 -7.83 -6.48 19.02
C ARG A 178 -7.52 -7.83 18.43
N ILE A 179 -6.80 -8.66 19.18
CA ILE A 179 -6.50 -10.03 18.74
C ILE A 179 -7.34 -10.99 19.59
N PRO A 180 -8.34 -11.63 19.00
CA PRO A 180 -9.14 -12.62 19.74
C PRO A 180 -8.29 -13.84 20.10
N ASP A 181 -8.61 -14.52 21.20
CA ASP A 181 -7.85 -15.66 21.72
C ASP A 181 -7.58 -16.73 20.66
N ARG A 182 -8.56 -16.99 19.79
CA ARG A 182 -8.43 -17.94 18.66
C ARG A 182 -7.34 -17.57 17.65
N ALA A 183 -6.91 -16.30 17.60
CA ALA A 183 -5.93 -15.81 16.64
C ALA A 183 -4.53 -15.59 17.25
N VAL A 184 -4.44 -15.45 18.58
CA VAL A 184 -3.19 -15.12 19.29
C VAL A 184 -2.07 -16.09 18.90
N GLY A 185 -2.28 -17.38 19.00
CA GLY A 185 -1.24 -18.38 18.71
C GLY A 185 -0.75 -18.31 17.26
N ARG A 186 -1.65 -18.08 16.30
CA ARG A 186 -1.29 -17.92 14.88
C ARG A 186 -0.44 -16.68 14.64
N ILE A 187 -0.79 -15.57 15.28
CA ILE A 187 -0.06 -14.30 15.13
C ILE A 187 1.29 -14.41 15.81
N GLN A 188 1.38 -14.96 17.03
CA GLN A 188 2.63 -15.10 17.77
C GLN A 188 3.66 -16.02 17.10
N VAL A 189 3.25 -16.99 16.30
CA VAL A 189 4.19 -17.78 15.48
C VAL A 189 4.97 -16.93 14.50
N ARG A 190 4.41 -15.81 14.05
CA ARG A 190 5.02 -14.90 13.07
C ARG A 190 5.55 -13.62 13.68
N PHE A 191 4.95 -13.18 14.76
CA PHE A 191 5.31 -12.02 15.58
C PHE A 191 5.44 -12.49 17.03
N PRO A 192 6.56 -13.11 17.41
CA PRO A 192 6.68 -13.80 18.71
C PRO A 192 6.63 -12.86 19.91
N THR A 193 6.91 -11.59 19.71
CA THR A 193 6.88 -10.57 20.78
C THR A 193 5.84 -9.51 20.46
N LEU A 194 4.76 -9.51 21.23
CA LEU A 194 3.70 -8.51 21.16
C LEU A 194 3.85 -7.56 22.37
N GLN A 195 4.71 -6.57 22.24
CA GLN A 195 5.02 -5.59 23.29
C GLN A 195 5.24 -4.20 22.68
N PRO A 196 5.08 -3.11 23.44
CA PRO A 196 5.45 -1.78 22.97
C PRO A 196 6.90 -1.72 22.46
N GLY A 197 7.09 -1.05 21.32
CA GLY A 197 8.36 -0.95 20.61
C GLY A 197 8.60 -2.06 19.57
N TYR A 198 7.80 -3.12 19.54
CA TYR A 198 7.91 -4.19 18.55
C TYR A 198 6.99 -3.95 17.35
N LEU A 199 7.35 -4.52 16.22
CA LEU A 199 6.58 -4.43 14.98
C LEU A 199 5.47 -5.48 14.95
N ILE A 200 4.35 -5.09 14.32
CA ILE A 200 3.24 -6.00 14.01
C ILE A 200 2.72 -5.72 12.60
N ASP A 201 2.21 -6.75 11.95
CA ASP A 201 1.56 -6.67 10.65
C ASP A 201 0.47 -7.74 10.57
N VAL A 202 -0.77 -7.31 10.67
CA VAL A 202 -1.93 -8.20 10.79
C VAL A 202 -3.05 -7.78 9.84
N ILE A 203 -3.74 -8.79 9.35
CA ILE A 203 -4.97 -8.68 8.57
C ILE A 203 -6.12 -9.20 9.40
N GLY A 204 -7.27 -8.58 9.24
CA GLY A 204 -8.46 -8.96 9.99
C GLY A 204 -9.72 -8.30 9.46
N LEU A 205 -10.74 -8.33 10.29
CA LEU A 205 -12.00 -7.64 10.03
C LEU A 205 -11.92 -6.19 10.51
N ARG A 206 -12.19 -5.26 9.63
CA ARG A 206 -12.31 -3.84 9.94
C ARG A 206 -13.67 -3.58 10.57
N HIS A 207 -13.64 -3.02 11.74
CA HIS A 207 -14.77 -2.40 12.44
C HIS A 207 -14.60 -0.88 12.42
N GLU A 208 -15.63 -0.16 12.81
CA GLU A 208 -15.63 1.31 12.79
C GLU A 208 -14.39 1.93 13.48
N ASN A 209 -14.02 1.40 14.65
CA ASN A 209 -12.99 2.00 15.50
C ASN A 209 -11.78 1.09 15.79
N TYR A 210 -11.75 -0.12 15.25
CA TYR A 210 -10.64 -1.06 15.47
C TYR A 210 -10.55 -2.11 14.36
N LEU A 211 -9.41 -2.78 14.28
CA LEU A 211 -9.21 -3.99 13.50
C LEU A 211 -9.28 -5.21 14.45
N GLU A 212 -10.12 -6.18 14.14
CA GLU A 212 -10.02 -7.52 14.73
C GLU A 212 -8.94 -8.30 13.97
N GLY A 213 -7.72 -8.36 14.54
CA GLY A 213 -6.56 -9.01 13.92
C GLY A 213 -6.70 -10.53 13.97
N LEU A 214 -6.75 -11.18 12.80
CA LEU A 214 -7.06 -12.62 12.68
C LEU A 214 -5.89 -13.43 12.14
N ILE A 215 -5.10 -12.85 11.26
CA ILE A 215 -3.98 -13.54 10.59
C ILE A 215 -2.77 -12.60 10.48
N PRO A 216 -1.53 -13.14 10.58
CA PRO A 216 -0.35 -12.36 10.28
C PRO A 216 -0.25 -12.15 8.77
N ALA A 217 0.05 -10.92 8.35
CA ALA A 217 0.25 -10.59 6.94
C ALA A 217 1.65 -10.99 6.45
N THR A 218 2.64 -10.86 7.34
CA THR A 218 4.03 -11.21 7.08
C THR A 218 4.63 -11.93 8.29
N SER A 219 5.92 -12.20 8.27
CA SER A 219 6.66 -12.76 9.40
C SER A 219 7.85 -11.87 9.70
N GLN A 220 7.97 -11.40 10.92
CA GLN A 220 9.00 -10.47 11.37
C GLN A 220 9.88 -11.12 12.44
N PRO A 221 11.22 -11.07 12.32
CA PRO A 221 12.11 -11.43 13.42
C PRO A 221 11.84 -10.58 14.66
N ALA A 222 11.97 -11.17 15.84
CA ALA A 222 11.68 -10.52 17.11
C ALA A 222 12.79 -9.54 17.52
N TYR A 223 12.72 -8.32 17.05
CA TYR A 223 13.54 -7.20 17.53
C TYR A 223 12.70 -5.92 17.65
N PRO A 224 13.04 -5.01 18.58
CA PRO A 224 12.40 -3.72 18.66
C PRO A 224 12.60 -2.89 17.39
N ALA A 225 11.65 -2.04 17.06
CA ALA A 225 11.69 -1.21 15.85
C ALA A 225 12.89 -0.25 15.81
N ASP A 226 13.42 0.15 16.97
CA ASP A 226 14.59 1.00 17.12
C ASP A 226 15.93 0.26 17.01
N ARG A 227 15.91 -1.09 16.96
CA ARG A 227 17.10 -1.96 16.91
C ARG A 227 17.12 -2.81 15.66
N LEU A 228 16.86 -2.20 14.52
CA LEU A 228 16.91 -2.91 13.24
C LEU A 228 18.32 -3.45 12.98
N PRO A 229 18.45 -4.71 12.53
CA PRO A 229 19.74 -5.24 12.10
C PRO A 229 20.25 -4.44 10.91
N GLU A 230 21.55 -4.20 10.87
CA GLU A 230 22.17 -3.56 9.71
C GLU A 230 21.93 -4.39 8.46
N PRO A 231 21.52 -3.76 7.33
CA PRO A 231 21.40 -4.48 6.08
C PRO A 231 22.80 -4.97 5.65
N PRO A 232 22.89 -6.10 4.94
CA PRO A 232 24.15 -6.58 4.41
C PRO A 232 24.79 -5.48 3.55
N LEU A 233 26.10 -5.30 3.73
CA LEU A 233 26.90 -4.36 2.94
C LEU A 233 26.83 -4.76 1.46
N ILE A 234 26.07 -4.00 0.68
CA ILE A 234 26.04 -4.14 -0.76
C ILE A 234 27.05 -3.14 -1.33
N SER A 235 27.85 -3.58 -2.30
CA SER A 235 28.81 -2.72 -3.03
C SER A 235 28.15 -1.42 -3.49
N GLY A 236 28.89 -0.32 -3.56
CA GLY A 236 28.40 1.06 -3.68
C GLY A 236 27.45 1.40 -4.83
N HIS A 237 27.14 0.46 -5.72
CA HIS A 237 26.23 0.65 -6.84
C HIS A 237 24.78 0.33 -6.45
N VAL A 238 23.86 1.21 -6.83
CA VAL A 238 22.42 0.93 -6.71
C VAL A 238 22.06 -0.06 -7.81
N PRO A 239 21.54 -1.25 -7.47
CA PRO A 239 21.18 -2.24 -8.48
C PRO A 239 19.96 -1.77 -9.31
N ASP A 240 19.92 -2.14 -10.59
CA ASP A 240 18.81 -1.83 -11.48
C ASP A 240 17.50 -2.52 -11.06
N ALA A 241 17.62 -3.64 -10.35
CA ALA A 241 16.49 -4.39 -9.79
C ALA A 241 16.72 -4.73 -8.32
N ILE A 242 15.69 -4.59 -7.52
CA ILE A 242 15.73 -4.83 -6.07
C ILE A 242 14.63 -5.82 -5.71
N SER A 243 15.02 -6.94 -5.12
CA SER A 243 14.08 -7.97 -4.68
C SER A 243 13.80 -7.86 -3.18
N GLY A 244 12.55 -8.10 -2.81
CA GLY A 244 12.07 -8.07 -1.44
C GLY A 244 10.64 -8.57 -1.34
N SER A 245 9.91 -8.17 -0.30
CA SER A 245 8.47 -8.41 -0.18
C SER A 245 7.69 -7.17 -0.64
N ALA A 246 6.60 -7.40 -1.37
CA ALA A 246 5.55 -6.41 -1.57
C ALA A 246 4.35 -6.76 -0.73
N THR A 247 3.75 -5.72 -0.17
CA THR A 247 2.56 -5.80 0.67
C THR A 247 1.48 -4.89 0.11
N TRP A 248 0.31 -4.85 0.75
CA TRP A 248 -0.71 -3.86 0.42
C TRP A 248 -1.04 -3.02 1.66
N HIS A 249 -1.48 -1.81 1.44
CA HIS A 249 -1.99 -0.95 2.51
C HIS A 249 -3.50 -0.74 2.38
N GLU A 250 -4.12 -0.49 3.50
CA GLU A 250 -5.53 -0.09 3.54
C GLU A 250 -5.66 1.35 3.01
N PRO A 251 -6.64 1.63 2.13
CA PRO A 251 -6.84 2.97 1.62
C PRO A 251 -7.00 4.00 2.74
N ALA A 252 -6.36 5.15 2.61
CA ALA A 252 -6.58 6.26 3.52
C ALA A 252 -7.95 6.91 3.25
N THR A 253 -8.51 7.58 4.25
CA THR A 253 -9.76 8.33 4.09
C THR A 253 -9.66 9.31 2.91
N GLY A 254 -10.55 9.18 1.94
CA GLY A 254 -10.57 9.98 0.72
C GLY A 254 -9.59 9.51 -0.37
N GLU A 255 -8.96 8.36 -0.22
CA GLU A 255 -8.26 7.69 -1.31
C GLU A 255 -9.29 6.94 -2.16
N PRO A 256 -9.41 7.25 -3.47
CA PRO A 256 -10.39 6.58 -4.30
C PRO A 256 -10.09 5.08 -4.42
N PRO A 257 -11.10 4.22 -4.32
CA PRO A 257 -10.93 2.81 -4.54
C PRO A 257 -10.51 2.52 -6.00
N GLY A 258 -9.72 1.46 -6.21
CA GLY A 258 -9.36 1.01 -7.55
C GLY A 258 -8.18 1.75 -8.19
N VAL A 259 -7.57 2.72 -7.51
CA VAL A 259 -6.36 3.42 -8.01
C VAL A 259 -5.15 2.49 -7.99
N LEU A 260 -4.44 2.43 -9.12
CA LEU A 260 -3.15 1.76 -9.20
C LEU A 260 -2.04 2.68 -8.69
N GLY A 261 -1.18 2.16 -7.81
CA GLY A 261 -0.06 2.91 -7.27
C GLY A 261 0.81 2.10 -6.32
N VAL A 262 1.95 2.65 -6.01
CA VAL A 262 2.90 2.10 -5.06
C VAL A 262 3.33 3.17 -4.06
N TYR A 263 3.29 2.83 -2.79
CA TYR A 263 3.94 3.55 -1.72
C TYR A 263 5.36 3.03 -1.59
N TYR A 264 6.31 3.93 -1.74
CA TYR A 264 7.72 3.56 -1.86
C TYR A 264 8.50 3.96 -0.60
N PRO A 265 9.38 3.09 -0.05
CA PRO A 265 10.05 3.36 1.22
C PRO A 265 11.11 4.47 1.16
N ALA A 266 11.72 4.71 0.01
CA ALA A 266 12.80 5.68 -0.16
C ALA A 266 12.36 6.84 -1.08
N LEU A 267 11.34 7.58 -0.65
CA LEU A 267 10.95 8.81 -1.35
C LEU A 267 12.01 9.90 -1.20
N ASP A 268 12.11 10.70 -2.25
CA ASP A 268 12.86 11.93 -2.21
C ASP A 268 12.43 12.81 -1.02
N PRO A 269 13.35 13.29 -0.19
CA PRO A 269 13.05 14.16 0.96
C PRO A 269 12.18 15.37 0.60
N GLU A 270 12.35 15.94 -0.60
CA GLU A 270 11.50 17.03 -1.09
C GLU A 270 10.03 16.61 -1.31
N SER A 271 9.77 15.32 -1.47
CA SER A 271 8.40 14.77 -1.62
C SER A 271 7.64 14.65 -0.30
N GLY A 272 8.26 15.03 0.84
CA GLY A 272 7.60 15.15 2.14
C GLY A 272 7.37 13.82 2.87
N CYS A 273 8.15 12.80 2.58
CA CYS A 273 8.33 11.66 3.45
C CYS A 273 9.17 12.14 4.65
N VAL A 274 8.52 12.45 5.76
CA VAL A 274 9.20 12.97 6.94
C VAL A 274 10.04 11.86 7.56
N GLU A 275 11.32 11.86 7.23
CA GLU A 275 12.31 10.94 7.83
C GLU A 275 12.59 11.28 9.30
N ASP A 276 12.32 12.53 9.70
CA ASP A 276 12.76 13.09 10.96
C ASP A 276 12.07 12.52 12.21
N THR A 277 10.94 11.84 12.07
CA THR A 277 10.26 11.22 13.22
C THR A 277 10.85 9.87 13.63
N ILE A 278 11.69 9.28 12.80
CA ILE A 278 12.49 8.09 13.15
C ILE A 278 13.95 8.55 13.23
N ALA A 279 14.23 9.36 14.23
CA ALA A 279 15.56 9.89 14.50
C ALA A 279 16.62 8.79 14.38
N GLY A 280 17.49 8.91 13.41
CA GLY A 280 18.75 8.18 13.35
C GLY A 280 18.79 6.87 12.57
N HIS A 281 17.74 6.44 11.83
CA HIS A 281 17.78 5.15 11.15
C HIS A 281 17.42 5.15 9.66
N PRO A 282 18.34 5.52 8.77
CA PRO A 282 18.25 5.17 7.35
C PRO A 282 18.64 3.71 7.07
N ARG A 283 18.47 2.76 8.03
CA ARG A 283 19.29 1.54 8.05
C ARG A 283 18.76 0.36 7.24
N GLY A 284 17.46 0.20 7.07
CA GLY A 284 16.90 -0.96 6.36
C GLY A 284 17.17 -0.90 4.85
N TYR A 285 17.03 0.25 4.24
CA TYR A 285 17.07 0.47 2.79
C TYR A 285 18.03 1.56 2.36
N ALA A 286 19.12 1.77 3.09
CA ALA A 286 20.11 2.82 2.84
C ALA A 286 20.67 2.87 1.40
N ARG A 287 20.22 1.96 0.53
CA ARG A 287 20.67 1.87 -0.87
C ARG A 287 19.55 1.68 -1.87
N MET A 288 18.32 1.93 -1.48
CA MET A 288 17.26 2.13 -2.47
C MET A 288 17.42 3.53 -3.05
N PRO A 289 17.32 3.70 -4.37
CA PRO A 289 17.37 5.02 -4.97
C PRO A 289 16.20 5.86 -4.51
N TYR A 290 16.42 7.15 -4.32
CA TYR A 290 15.35 8.09 -4.03
C TYR A 290 14.47 8.29 -5.27
N LEU A 291 13.16 8.20 -5.10
CA LEU A 291 12.18 8.42 -6.15
C LEU A 291 11.22 9.54 -5.76
N ALA A 292 10.88 10.37 -6.72
CA ALA A 292 9.83 11.37 -6.55
C ALA A 292 8.43 10.71 -6.70
N ILE A 293 7.41 11.35 -6.11
CA ILE A 293 6.01 11.02 -6.40
C ILE A 293 5.77 11.21 -7.89
N GLY A 294 5.10 10.24 -8.52
CA GLY A 294 4.87 10.21 -9.97
C GLY A 294 5.92 9.42 -10.76
N SER A 295 7.05 9.04 -10.14
CA SER A 295 8.03 8.17 -10.78
C SER A 295 7.39 6.83 -11.18
N ALA A 296 7.75 6.30 -12.34
CA ALA A 296 7.32 4.99 -12.79
C ALA A 296 8.19 3.90 -12.19
N LEU A 297 7.57 2.89 -11.59
CA LEU A 297 8.24 1.75 -11.00
C LEU A 297 7.69 0.46 -11.61
N LEU A 298 8.53 -0.33 -12.26
CA LEU A 298 8.15 -1.66 -12.67
C LEU A 298 8.15 -2.59 -11.45
N VAL A 299 7.00 -3.13 -11.12
CA VAL A 299 6.83 -4.11 -10.04
C VAL A 299 6.48 -5.45 -10.64
N ARG A 300 7.23 -6.49 -10.27
CA ARG A 300 6.96 -7.87 -10.66
C ARG A 300 6.68 -8.71 -9.41
N ASN A 301 5.60 -9.46 -9.45
CA ASN A 301 5.31 -10.50 -8.48
C ASN A 301 6.11 -11.76 -8.86
N ASP A 302 7.11 -12.12 -8.06
CA ASP A 302 8.00 -13.24 -8.37
C ASP A 302 7.33 -14.62 -8.17
N CYS A 303 6.16 -14.66 -7.50
CA CYS A 303 5.42 -15.91 -7.29
C CYS A 303 4.61 -16.36 -8.53
N ASN A 304 4.23 -15.42 -9.42
CA ASN A 304 3.41 -15.71 -10.61
C ASN A 304 3.91 -15.01 -11.87
N SER A 305 5.03 -14.29 -11.79
CA SER A 305 5.65 -13.51 -12.87
C SER A 305 4.80 -12.37 -13.45
N ALA A 306 3.66 -12.03 -12.83
CA ALA A 306 2.88 -10.87 -13.24
C ALA A 306 3.67 -9.58 -12.95
N SER A 307 3.66 -8.66 -13.91
CA SER A 307 4.37 -7.37 -13.75
C SER A 307 3.54 -6.21 -14.26
N CYS A 308 3.73 -5.06 -13.66
CA CYS A 308 3.06 -3.81 -14.02
C CYS A 308 3.95 -2.62 -13.72
N VAL A 309 3.89 -1.60 -14.56
CA VAL A 309 4.47 -0.30 -14.26
C VAL A 309 3.45 0.50 -13.44
N LEU A 310 3.85 0.91 -12.26
CA LEU A 310 3.00 1.61 -11.30
C LEU A 310 3.60 2.98 -10.98
N PRO A 311 2.78 4.02 -10.83
CA PRO A 311 3.24 5.31 -10.33
C PRO A 311 3.54 5.22 -8.83
N VAL A 312 4.62 5.86 -8.40
CA VAL A 312 4.87 6.12 -6.98
C VAL A 312 3.87 7.17 -6.50
N THR A 313 2.98 6.80 -5.59
CA THR A 313 1.88 7.65 -5.12
C THR A 313 2.10 8.23 -3.73
N GLY A 314 3.00 7.64 -2.96
CA GLY A 314 3.26 8.09 -1.60
C GLY A 314 4.43 7.42 -0.91
N CYS A 315 4.61 7.75 0.36
CA CYS A 315 5.66 7.24 1.22
C CYS A 315 5.20 6.01 2.01
N ALA A 316 5.98 4.94 1.94
CA ALA A 316 5.85 3.78 2.80
C ALA A 316 6.85 3.85 3.96
N ALA A 317 6.78 4.90 4.78
CA ALA A 317 7.77 5.15 5.84
C ALA A 317 7.94 3.94 6.79
N VAL A 318 6.83 3.31 7.17
CA VAL A 318 6.84 2.15 8.07
C VAL A 318 7.45 0.91 7.41
N ALA A 319 7.37 0.78 6.09
CA ALA A 319 7.95 -0.36 5.37
C ALA A 319 9.46 -0.50 5.63
N ARG A 320 10.16 0.60 5.87
CA ARG A 320 11.60 0.60 6.19
C ARG A 320 11.95 -0.10 7.50
N LEU A 321 11.00 -0.22 8.40
CA LEU A 321 11.18 -0.89 9.68
C LEU A 321 11.07 -2.41 9.55
N PHE A 322 10.50 -2.91 8.46
CA PHE A 322 10.22 -4.31 8.27
C PHE A 322 11.34 -5.04 7.50
N ASN A 323 12.02 -5.93 8.19
CA ASN A 323 12.87 -6.96 7.59
C ASN A 323 12.10 -8.27 7.52
N ASP A 324 10.89 -8.18 6.99
CA ASP A 324 9.91 -9.24 7.03
C ASP A 324 10.10 -10.26 5.89
N ARG A 325 9.35 -11.34 6.02
CA ARG A 325 9.30 -12.43 5.06
C ARG A 325 7.88 -12.63 4.61
N CYS A 326 7.68 -12.91 3.36
CA CYS A 326 6.40 -13.36 2.87
C CYS A 326 6.04 -14.71 3.48
N VAL A 327 4.86 -14.81 4.12
CA VAL A 327 4.37 -16.05 4.73
C VAL A 327 4.03 -17.12 3.69
N THR A 328 3.81 -16.72 2.44
CA THR A 328 3.41 -17.60 1.34
C THR A 328 4.61 -18.08 0.51
N CYS A 329 5.55 -17.19 0.20
CA CYS A 329 6.63 -17.45 -0.75
C CYS A 329 8.02 -17.64 -0.08
N GLY A 330 8.11 -17.44 1.23
CA GLY A 330 9.36 -17.59 1.98
C GLY A 330 10.15 -16.30 2.16
N THR A 331 11.47 -16.38 2.16
CA THR A 331 12.36 -15.28 2.59
C THR A 331 12.62 -14.27 1.47
N SER A 332 12.43 -12.99 1.77
CA SER A 332 12.88 -11.90 0.92
C SER A 332 14.25 -11.40 1.34
N PRO A 333 15.18 -11.16 0.41
CA PRO A 333 16.56 -10.78 0.73
C PRO A 333 16.70 -9.42 1.43
N ARG A 334 15.72 -8.52 1.23
CA ARG A 334 15.79 -7.13 1.70
C ARG A 334 14.61 -6.68 2.57
N GLY A 335 13.71 -7.61 2.93
CA GLY A 335 12.48 -7.23 3.60
C GLY A 335 11.52 -6.51 2.64
N ARG A 336 10.75 -5.55 3.14
CA ARG A 336 9.68 -4.89 2.41
C ARG A 336 10.21 -3.80 1.47
N VAL A 337 9.98 -3.96 0.16
CA VAL A 337 10.47 -3.03 -0.88
C VAL A 337 9.36 -2.15 -1.47
N ALA A 338 8.11 -2.54 -1.29
CA ALA A 338 6.95 -1.80 -1.78
C ALA A 338 5.72 -2.08 -0.92
N ASP A 339 4.87 -1.07 -0.78
CA ASP A 339 3.54 -1.20 -0.21
C ASP A 339 2.53 -0.73 -1.26
N LEU A 340 1.70 -1.64 -1.75
CA LEU A 340 0.87 -1.42 -2.93
C LEU A 340 -0.53 -0.98 -2.54
N THR A 341 -1.19 -0.21 -3.39
CA THR A 341 -2.64 -0.06 -3.28
C THR A 341 -3.30 -1.42 -3.41
N GLN A 342 -4.48 -1.61 -2.83
CA GLN A 342 -5.22 -2.88 -2.96
C GLN A 342 -5.42 -3.27 -4.44
N ALA A 343 -5.74 -2.29 -5.28
CA ALA A 343 -5.91 -2.52 -6.72
C ALA A 343 -4.63 -2.99 -7.39
N SER A 344 -3.48 -2.39 -7.09
CA SER A 344 -2.18 -2.81 -7.62
C SER A 344 -1.79 -4.20 -7.14
N PHE A 345 -2.03 -4.49 -5.86
CA PHE A 345 -1.73 -5.79 -5.28
C PHE A 345 -2.53 -6.91 -5.95
N ILE A 346 -3.85 -6.68 -6.16
CA ILE A 346 -4.74 -7.61 -6.87
C ILE A 346 -4.35 -7.72 -8.34
N ALA A 347 -4.04 -6.60 -9.01
CA ALA A 347 -3.63 -6.58 -10.41
C ALA A 347 -2.39 -7.45 -10.68
N LEU A 348 -1.47 -7.49 -9.72
CA LEU A 348 -0.29 -8.35 -9.74
C LEU A 348 -0.57 -9.78 -9.26
N GLY A 349 -1.85 -10.17 -9.08
CA GLY A 349 -2.27 -11.50 -8.67
C GLY A 349 -2.06 -11.79 -7.18
N GLY A 350 -1.93 -10.74 -6.36
CA GLY A 350 -1.93 -10.88 -4.92
C GLY A 350 -3.33 -11.16 -4.35
N GLU A 351 -3.40 -11.90 -3.27
CA GLU A 351 -4.61 -12.12 -2.49
C GLU A 351 -4.54 -11.35 -1.18
N LEU A 352 -5.51 -10.47 -0.93
CA LEU A 352 -5.46 -9.55 0.22
C LEU A 352 -5.32 -10.29 1.55
N ASP A 353 -5.99 -11.42 1.71
CA ASP A 353 -5.92 -12.26 2.90
C ASP A 353 -4.60 -13.05 3.04
N LYS A 354 -3.72 -13.02 2.03
CA LYS A 354 -2.35 -13.53 2.13
C LYS A 354 -1.35 -12.47 2.55
N GLY A 355 -1.66 -11.20 2.31
CA GLY A 355 -0.93 -10.04 2.84
C GLY A 355 0.34 -9.65 2.10
N CYS A 356 1.03 -10.57 1.45
CA CYS A 356 2.29 -10.29 0.78
C CYS A 356 2.60 -11.29 -0.34
N PHE A 357 3.54 -10.89 -1.19
CA PHE A 357 4.25 -11.77 -2.12
C PHE A 357 5.71 -11.30 -2.29
N ASN A 358 6.59 -12.18 -2.77
CA ASN A 358 7.93 -11.76 -3.16
C ASN A 358 7.87 -10.95 -4.43
N ALA A 359 8.57 -9.83 -4.45
CA ALA A 359 8.58 -8.90 -5.56
C ALA A 359 9.99 -8.49 -5.95
N THR A 360 10.15 -8.24 -7.24
CA THR A 360 11.29 -7.51 -7.79
C THR A 360 10.79 -6.18 -8.33
N ILE A 361 11.38 -5.09 -7.86
CA ILE A 361 11.15 -3.75 -8.38
C ILE A 361 12.30 -3.31 -9.26
N SER A 362 12.00 -2.65 -10.38
CA SER A 362 13.00 -2.07 -11.29
C SER A 362 12.60 -0.65 -11.61
N ILE A 363 13.61 0.22 -11.62
CA ILE A 363 13.42 1.63 -11.92
C ILE A 363 13.73 1.80 -13.40
N GLY A 364 12.78 2.36 -14.15
CA GLY A 364 13.00 2.73 -15.53
C GLY A 364 14.11 3.80 -15.58
N ARG A 365 15.13 3.57 -16.39
CA ARG A 365 16.12 4.57 -16.75
C ARG A 365 15.63 5.35 -17.93
#